data_cc6c5af94f04e8f2fa857d4772225b42
#
_entry.id   cc6c5af94f04e8f2fa857d4772225b42
#
_cell.length_a   1.000
_cell.length_b   1.000
_cell.length_c   1.000
_cell.angle_alpha   90.00
_cell.angle_beta   90.00
_cell.angle_gamma   90.00
#
_symmetry.space_group_name_H-M   'P 1'
#
loop_
_entity.id
_entity.type
_entity.pdbx_description
1 polymer ?
#
loop_
_entity_poly.entity_id
_entity_poly.type
_entity_poly.pdbx_seq_one_letter_code
_entity_poly.pdbx_strand_id
1 'polypeptide(L)'
;MRITTRRTTLLTLGAVGAATVAAATVLRKPEAPPVATPVEPPGPPHATLVALDRLVPTDKPAAPPAATFFDANGATRTLADFAGKLLVVNLWATWCVPCVAELPALDALSRRGAADGITVLPLSSDRGGAATVRAFYAAHGIASLGVWIDRDGAVARAWGARGIPTTLIVDRSGRERGRLEGAADWASDASLAKLRSLAA
;
A
#
# COMPACT_ATOMS: atom_id res chain seq x y z
N MET A 1 83.30 31.70 -33.11
CA MET A 1 84.38 31.53 -34.21
C MET A 1 83.70 30.92 -35.39
N ARG A 2 83.72 31.75 -36.48
CA ARG A 2 83.60 31.39 -37.90
C ARG A 2 82.30 30.70 -38.37
N ILE A 3 81.40 31.43 -39.07
CA ILE A 3 81.43 31.80 -40.50
C ILE A 3 81.11 30.60 -41.38
N THR A 4 80.14 30.64 -42.15
CA THR A 4 79.80 31.03 -43.52
C THR A 4 78.87 30.02 -44.13
N THR A 5 78.06 30.17 -45.08
CA THR A 5 77.69 31.13 -46.11
C THR A 5 76.65 30.47 -47.04
N ARG A 6 75.65 31.21 -47.41
CA ARG A 6 75.00 31.26 -48.74
C ARG A 6 74.75 29.96 -49.55
N ARG A 7 73.55 29.71 -49.99
CA ARG A 7 73.21 30.12 -51.37
C ARG A 7 71.71 29.92 -51.67
N THR A 8 71.23 30.99 -52.23
CA THR A 8 69.97 31.20 -52.93
C THR A 8 69.87 30.34 -54.19
N THR A 9 68.72 29.83 -54.48
CA THR A 9 68.25 29.62 -55.86
C THR A 9 66.74 29.71 -55.94
N LEU A 10 66.23 30.64 -56.69
CA LEU A 10 64.86 30.82 -57.18
C LEU A 10 64.56 29.78 -58.29
N LEU A 11 63.28 29.54 -58.42
CA LEU A 11 62.54 29.35 -59.72
C LEU A 11 61.43 28.30 -59.43
N THR A 12 60.22 28.34 -59.74
CA THR A 12 59.28 29.04 -60.59
C THR A 12 57.92 28.38 -60.46
N LEU A 13 56.89 29.15 -60.49
CA LEU A 13 55.50 28.94 -60.94
C LEU A 13 55.00 27.51 -61.19
N GLY A 14 53.86 27.27 -60.57
CA GLY A 14 52.90 26.23 -60.92
C GLY A 14 51.57 26.44 -60.17
N ALA A 15 50.71 27.25 -60.77
CA ALA A 15 49.33 27.40 -60.28
C ALA A 15 48.52 26.17 -60.68
N VAL A 16 48.04 25.42 -59.68
CA VAL A 16 46.97 24.47 -59.91
C VAL A 16 45.98 24.67 -58.75
N GLY A 17 44.81 25.10 -59.15
CA GLY A 17 43.72 25.29 -58.25
C GLY A 17 43.25 23.94 -57.68
N ALA A 18 43.23 23.83 -56.38
CA ALA A 18 42.55 22.74 -55.65
C ALA A 18 41.40 23.35 -54.87
N ALA A 19 40.21 23.02 -55.33
CA ALA A 19 38.96 23.33 -54.61
C ALA A 19 38.98 22.67 -53.22
N THR A 20 39.04 23.49 -52.20
CA THR A 20 38.87 23.02 -50.79
C THR A 20 37.38 22.72 -50.54
N VAL A 21 37.01 21.47 -50.62
CA VAL A 21 35.72 21.00 -50.04
C VAL A 21 35.87 21.05 -48.56
N ALA A 22 35.28 22.06 -47.92
CA ALA A 22 35.15 22.15 -46.51
C ALA A 22 34.11 21.08 -46.06
N ALA A 23 34.61 19.93 -45.62
CA ALA A 23 33.78 18.96 -44.94
C ALA A 23 33.39 19.53 -43.55
N ALA A 24 32.20 20.10 -43.47
CA ALA A 24 31.57 20.45 -42.17
C ALA A 24 31.29 19.17 -41.41
N THR A 25 32.22 18.77 -40.55
CA THR A 25 31.99 17.72 -39.55
C THR A 25 30.98 18.25 -38.55
N VAL A 26 29.69 17.96 -38.78
CA VAL A 26 28.66 18.19 -37.80
C VAL A 26 28.98 17.27 -36.60
N LEU A 27 29.53 17.85 -35.54
CA LEU A 27 29.68 17.20 -34.24
C LEU A 27 28.26 16.88 -33.73
N ARG A 28 27.73 15.71 -34.09
CA ARG A 28 26.54 15.18 -33.45
C ARG A 28 26.87 14.99 -31.95
N LYS A 29 26.30 15.85 -31.13
CA LYS A 29 26.25 15.65 -29.70
C LYS A 29 25.71 14.24 -29.43
N PRO A 30 26.36 13.39 -28.60
CA PRO A 30 25.83 12.07 -28.27
C PRO A 30 24.45 12.27 -27.67
N GLU A 31 23.43 11.76 -28.32
CA GLU A 31 22.09 11.68 -27.77
C GLU A 31 22.17 10.75 -26.58
N ALA A 32 21.81 11.25 -25.37
CA ALA A 32 21.79 10.45 -24.20
C ALA A 32 20.83 9.24 -24.41
N PRO A 33 21.20 8.03 -24.01
CA PRO A 33 20.29 6.90 -24.12
C PRO A 33 18.96 7.23 -23.44
N PRO A 34 17.82 6.78 -24.00
CA PRO A 34 16.51 7.02 -23.38
C PRO A 34 16.58 6.55 -21.94
N VAL A 35 16.25 7.45 -21.01
CA VAL A 35 16.11 7.11 -19.60
C VAL A 35 15.04 6.03 -19.55
N ALA A 36 15.46 4.81 -19.20
CA ALA A 36 14.51 3.73 -18.98
C ALA A 36 13.52 4.20 -17.92
N THR A 37 12.25 4.33 -18.29
CA THR A 37 11.19 4.54 -17.33
C THR A 37 11.32 3.46 -16.27
N PRO A 38 11.30 3.81 -14.95
CA PRO A 38 11.31 2.80 -13.92
C PRO A 38 10.15 1.84 -14.21
N VAL A 39 10.47 0.57 -14.48
CA VAL A 39 9.46 -0.47 -14.54
C VAL A 39 8.98 -0.58 -13.09
N GLU A 40 7.78 -0.07 -12.84
CA GLU A 40 7.09 -0.27 -11.59
C GLU A 40 7.04 -1.79 -11.33
N PRO A 41 7.55 -2.27 -10.19
CA PRO A 41 7.50 -3.70 -9.91
C PRO A 41 6.04 -4.16 -10.04
N PRO A 42 5.76 -5.33 -10.63
CA PRO A 42 4.40 -5.83 -10.71
C PRO A 42 3.83 -5.81 -9.31
N GLY A 43 2.77 -5.02 -9.13
CA GLY A 43 2.01 -4.99 -7.88
C GLY A 43 1.67 -6.43 -7.48
N PRO A 44 1.49 -6.74 -6.19
CA PRO A 44 1.10 -8.08 -5.76
C PRO A 44 -0.09 -8.52 -6.62
N PRO A 45 -0.16 -9.82 -7.01
CA PRO A 45 -1.24 -10.31 -7.83
C PRO A 45 -2.56 -9.84 -7.20
N HIS A 46 -3.34 -9.09 -7.95
CA HIS A 46 -4.61 -8.55 -7.50
C HIS A 46 -5.46 -9.73 -7.04
N ALA A 47 -5.45 -10.02 -5.73
CA ALA A 47 -6.43 -10.91 -5.16
C ALA A 47 -7.79 -10.30 -5.57
N THR A 48 -8.61 -11.07 -6.26
CA THR A 48 -9.93 -10.58 -6.67
C THR A 48 -10.69 -10.28 -5.39
N LEU A 49 -10.79 -8.99 -5.05
CA LEU A 49 -11.55 -8.55 -3.90
C LEU A 49 -13.01 -8.89 -4.16
N VAL A 50 -13.65 -9.54 -3.20
CA VAL A 50 -15.07 -9.89 -3.31
C VAL A 50 -15.93 -8.72 -2.82
N ALA A 51 -17.12 -8.59 -3.40
CA ALA A 51 -18.08 -7.62 -2.91
C ALA A 51 -18.61 -8.01 -1.51
N LEU A 52 -19.12 -7.03 -0.75
CA LEU A 52 -19.70 -7.28 0.59
C LEU A 52 -21.05 -8.04 0.56
N ASP A 53 -21.53 -8.45 -0.60
CA ASP A 53 -22.68 -9.37 -0.73
C ASP A 53 -22.39 -10.75 -0.12
N ARG A 54 -21.10 -11.12 0.00
CA ARG A 54 -20.66 -12.33 0.71
C ARG A 54 -20.59 -12.19 2.23
N LEU A 55 -20.89 -11.02 2.77
CA LEU A 55 -21.03 -10.84 4.20
C LEU A 55 -22.18 -11.72 4.71
N VAL A 56 -21.85 -12.66 5.59
CA VAL A 56 -22.85 -13.51 6.23
C VAL A 56 -23.47 -12.73 7.39
N PRO A 57 -24.76 -12.39 7.34
CA PRO A 57 -25.45 -11.75 8.45
C PRO A 57 -25.49 -12.65 9.67
N THR A 58 -25.48 -12.05 10.84
CA THR A 58 -25.68 -12.78 12.11
C THR A 58 -27.18 -12.81 12.45
N ASP A 59 -27.79 -14.00 12.48
CA ASP A 59 -29.21 -14.17 12.73
C ASP A 59 -29.62 -13.69 14.14
N LYS A 60 -28.74 -13.83 15.12
CA LYS A 60 -28.93 -13.40 16.51
C LYS A 60 -27.79 -12.52 16.93
N PRO A 61 -27.85 -11.19 16.61
CA PRO A 61 -26.80 -10.27 16.99
C PRO A 61 -26.53 -10.29 18.49
N ALA A 62 -25.28 -10.63 18.85
CA ALA A 62 -24.78 -10.67 20.22
C ALA A 62 -23.40 -10.02 20.26
N ALA A 63 -22.98 -9.58 21.43
CA ALA A 63 -21.62 -9.12 21.61
C ALA A 63 -20.63 -10.28 21.33
N PRO A 64 -19.56 -10.05 20.58
CA PRO A 64 -18.48 -11.02 20.46
C PRO A 64 -17.94 -11.38 21.87
N PRO A 65 -17.41 -12.60 22.06
CA PRO A 65 -16.77 -12.96 23.32
C PRO A 65 -15.76 -11.91 23.78
N ALA A 66 -15.72 -11.62 25.07
CA ALA A 66 -14.79 -10.66 25.61
C ALA A 66 -13.34 -11.07 25.28
N ALA A 67 -12.61 -10.16 24.68
CA ALA A 67 -11.22 -10.36 24.30
C ALA A 67 -10.48 -9.03 24.38
N THR A 68 -9.17 -9.11 24.65
CA THR A 68 -8.30 -7.95 24.74
C THR A 68 -7.27 -7.95 23.61
N PHE A 69 -6.98 -6.78 23.11
CA PHE A 69 -5.91 -6.51 22.13
C PHE A 69 -5.09 -5.29 22.57
N PHE A 70 -4.08 -4.93 21.85
CA PHE A 70 -3.16 -3.86 22.23
C PHE A 70 -3.14 -2.76 21.21
N ASP A 71 -3.05 -1.52 21.66
CA ASP A 71 -2.80 -0.40 20.78
C ASP A 71 -1.31 -0.28 20.38
N ALA A 72 -1.00 0.73 19.58
CA ALA A 72 0.34 1.02 19.09
C ALA A 72 1.40 1.20 20.20
N ASN A 73 0.99 1.55 21.42
CA ASN A 73 1.85 1.81 22.57
C ASN A 73 1.87 0.63 23.55
N GLY A 74 1.15 -0.45 23.25
CA GLY A 74 1.04 -1.63 24.08
C GLY A 74 -0.02 -1.54 25.19
N ALA A 75 -0.84 -0.49 25.19
CA ALA A 75 -1.96 -0.39 26.13
C ALA A 75 -3.07 -1.39 25.74
N THR A 76 -3.63 -2.06 26.75
CA THR A 76 -4.73 -3.00 26.57
C THR A 76 -6.00 -2.27 26.15
N ARG A 77 -6.70 -2.83 25.17
CA ARG A 77 -7.96 -2.34 24.62
C ARG A 77 -8.98 -3.47 24.51
N THR A 78 -10.25 -3.08 24.44
CA THR A 78 -11.39 -3.96 24.18
C THR A 78 -12.31 -3.29 23.17
N LEU A 79 -13.30 -4.00 22.64
CA LEU A 79 -14.32 -3.37 21.79
C LEU A 79 -15.15 -2.31 22.53
N ALA A 80 -15.28 -2.41 23.85
CA ALA A 80 -16.02 -1.42 24.65
C ALA A 80 -15.40 -0.02 24.59
N ASP A 81 -14.08 0.08 24.34
CA ASP A 81 -13.40 1.37 24.19
C ASP A 81 -13.88 2.15 22.94
N PHE A 82 -14.62 1.49 22.05
CA PHE A 82 -15.14 2.05 20.79
C PHE A 82 -16.68 2.11 20.81
N ALA A 83 -17.31 2.07 21.96
CA ALA A 83 -18.76 2.11 22.06
C ALA A 83 -19.37 3.28 21.28
N GLY A 84 -20.54 3.08 20.66
CA GLY A 84 -21.22 4.08 19.84
C GLY A 84 -20.68 4.21 18.40
N LYS A 85 -19.67 3.44 18.01
CA LYS A 85 -19.14 3.39 16.65
C LYS A 85 -19.61 2.12 15.94
N LEU A 86 -19.75 2.20 14.62
CA LEU A 86 -19.80 1.02 13.78
C LEU A 86 -18.38 0.54 13.56
N LEU A 87 -18.06 -0.68 13.97
CA LEU A 87 -16.71 -1.21 13.86
C LEU A 87 -16.60 -2.18 12.68
N VAL A 88 -15.55 -2.01 11.90
CA VAL A 88 -15.07 -2.97 10.91
C VAL A 88 -13.79 -3.56 11.49
N VAL A 89 -13.92 -4.71 12.16
CA VAL A 89 -12.80 -5.36 12.85
C VAL A 89 -12.21 -6.41 11.93
N ASN A 90 -11.04 -6.13 11.39
CA ASN A 90 -10.36 -6.99 10.41
C ASN A 90 -9.19 -7.72 11.07
N LEU A 91 -9.22 -9.04 11.05
CA LEU A 91 -8.14 -9.90 11.54
C LEU A 91 -7.18 -10.18 10.39
N TRP A 92 -5.91 -9.82 10.55
CA TRP A 92 -4.93 -9.87 9.47
C TRP A 92 -3.49 -10.10 9.96
N ALA A 93 -2.54 -10.19 9.01
CA ALA A 93 -1.11 -10.17 9.29
C ALA A 93 -0.31 -9.73 8.06
N THR A 94 0.91 -9.23 8.25
CA THR A 94 1.79 -8.78 7.16
C THR A 94 2.22 -9.87 6.20
N TRP A 95 2.25 -11.12 6.65
CA TRP A 95 2.58 -12.31 5.84
C TRP A 95 1.38 -12.93 5.13
N CYS A 96 0.17 -12.40 5.33
CA CYS A 96 -1.06 -12.89 4.73
C CYS A 96 -1.32 -12.16 3.42
N VAL A 97 -1.02 -12.79 2.28
CA VAL A 97 -1.14 -12.16 0.94
C VAL A 97 -2.53 -11.59 0.66
N PRO A 98 -3.66 -12.31 0.86
CA PRO A 98 -4.99 -11.73 0.63
C PRO A 98 -5.32 -10.59 1.61
N CYS A 99 -4.80 -10.62 2.85
CA CYS A 99 -4.97 -9.53 3.80
C CYS A 99 -4.29 -8.24 3.29
N VAL A 100 -3.04 -8.37 2.81
CA VAL A 100 -2.26 -7.25 2.28
C VAL A 100 -2.97 -6.62 1.08
N ALA A 101 -3.59 -7.43 0.22
CA ALA A 101 -4.30 -6.93 -0.96
C ALA A 101 -5.51 -6.05 -0.63
N GLU A 102 -6.18 -6.25 0.52
CA GLU A 102 -7.35 -5.45 0.90
C GLU A 102 -7.01 -4.21 1.76
N LEU A 103 -5.80 -4.12 2.33
CA LEU A 103 -5.42 -3.01 3.22
C LEU A 103 -5.59 -1.62 2.59
N PRO A 104 -5.26 -1.37 1.32
CA PRO A 104 -5.52 -0.07 0.70
C PRO A 104 -7.02 0.29 0.67
N ALA A 105 -7.89 -0.70 0.48
CA ALA A 105 -9.34 -0.51 0.50
C ALA A 105 -9.85 -0.22 1.93
N LEU A 106 -9.32 -0.91 2.95
CA LEU A 106 -9.61 -0.63 4.36
C LEU A 106 -9.10 0.76 4.77
N ASP A 107 -7.94 1.18 4.30
CA ASP A 107 -7.40 2.52 4.54
C ASP A 107 -8.29 3.61 3.91
N ALA A 108 -8.78 3.38 2.69
CA ALA A 108 -9.74 4.27 2.05
C ALA A 108 -11.09 4.30 2.80
N LEU A 109 -11.58 3.14 3.27
CA LEU A 109 -12.79 3.06 4.09
C LEU A 109 -12.62 3.85 5.40
N SER A 110 -11.48 3.75 6.07
CA SER A 110 -11.20 4.48 7.30
C SER A 110 -11.37 5.99 7.11
N ARG A 111 -10.87 6.54 6.00
CA ARG A 111 -11.07 7.97 5.66
C ARG A 111 -12.51 8.30 5.32
N ARG A 112 -13.12 7.52 4.43
CA ARG A 112 -14.45 7.81 3.86
C ARG A 112 -15.57 7.60 4.88
N GLY A 113 -15.44 6.58 5.74
CA GLY A 113 -16.44 6.21 6.71
C GLY A 113 -16.39 7.00 8.02
N ALA A 114 -15.37 7.82 8.24
CA ALA A 114 -15.19 8.56 9.49
C ALA A 114 -16.39 9.47 9.84
N ALA A 115 -16.93 10.16 8.83
CA ALA A 115 -18.10 11.03 9.01
C ALA A 115 -19.39 10.26 9.36
N ASP A 116 -19.46 8.98 8.98
CA ASP A 116 -20.57 8.08 9.30
C ASP A 116 -20.39 7.37 10.66
N GLY A 117 -19.31 7.68 11.38
CA GLY A 117 -18.98 7.03 12.64
C GLY A 117 -18.50 5.59 12.47
N ILE A 118 -17.98 5.24 11.29
CA ILE A 118 -17.35 3.95 11.01
C ILE A 118 -15.89 4.00 11.49
N THR A 119 -15.48 3.01 12.25
CA THR A 119 -14.10 2.84 12.71
C THR A 119 -13.56 1.51 12.23
N VAL A 120 -12.43 1.54 11.52
CA VAL A 120 -11.73 0.35 11.07
C VAL A 120 -10.68 -0.03 12.10
N LEU A 121 -10.74 -1.27 12.59
CA LEU A 121 -9.81 -1.84 13.57
C LEU A 121 -9.08 -3.04 12.94
N PRO A 122 -7.96 -2.83 12.24
CA PRO A 122 -7.16 -3.93 11.70
C PRO A 122 -6.30 -4.55 12.83
N LEU A 123 -6.74 -5.66 13.38
CA LEU A 123 -6.04 -6.40 14.44
C LEU A 123 -5.01 -7.34 13.82
N SER A 124 -3.73 -7.01 13.96
CA SER A 124 -2.63 -7.80 13.44
C SER A 124 -2.19 -8.89 14.42
N SER A 125 -2.03 -10.12 13.92
CA SER A 125 -1.43 -11.23 14.65
C SER A 125 0.08 -11.37 14.44
N ASP A 126 0.75 -10.32 13.95
CA ASP A 126 2.21 -10.33 13.77
C ASP A 126 2.95 -10.42 15.10
N ARG A 127 3.83 -11.42 15.23
CA ARG A 127 4.63 -11.64 16.46
C ARG A 127 5.55 -10.47 16.81
N GLY A 128 6.02 -9.72 15.80
CA GLY A 128 6.83 -8.52 16.00
C GLY A 128 6.02 -7.30 16.46
N GLY A 129 4.69 -7.44 16.60
CA GLY A 129 3.80 -6.46 17.18
C GLY A 129 3.77 -5.12 16.42
N ALA A 130 3.56 -4.04 17.18
CA ALA A 130 3.37 -2.70 16.62
C ALA A 130 4.54 -2.20 15.74
N ALA A 131 5.76 -2.60 16.03
CA ALA A 131 6.93 -2.21 15.23
C ALA A 131 6.85 -2.78 13.81
N THR A 132 6.50 -4.06 13.68
CA THR A 132 6.32 -4.72 12.38
C THR A 132 5.20 -4.06 11.57
N VAL A 133 4.05 -3.81 12.19
CA VAL A 133 2.89 -3.20 11.52
C VAL A 133 3.20 -1.77 11.07
N ARG A 134 3.87 -0.96 11.91
CA ARG A 134 4.26 0.41 11.53
C ARG A 134 5.22 0.43 10.34
N ALA A 135 6.24 -0.44 10.35
CA ALA A 135 7.19 -0.55 9.25
C ALA A 135 6.48 -0.99 7.96
N PHE A 136 5.56 -1.93 8.07
CA PHE A 136 4.74 -2.39 6.95
C PHE A 136 3.87 -1.26 6.38
N TYR A 137 3.15 -0.53 7.23
CA TYR A 137 2.29 0.59 6.80
C TYR A 137 3.10 1.68 6.09
N ALA A 138 4.27 2.04 6.63
CA ALA A 138 5.15 3.01 6.01
C ALA A 138 5.62 2.58 4.61
N ALA A 139 5.97 1.30 4.46
CA ALA A 139 6.43 0.73 3.18
C ALA A 139 5.31 0.61 2.12
N HIS A 140 4.05 0.53 2.55
CA HIS A 140 2.90 0.31 1.66
C HIS A 140 1.96 1.52 1.53
N GLY A 141 2.35 2.69 2.08
CA GLY A 141 1.55 3.92 1.97
C GLY A 141 0.22 3.88 2.72
N ILE A 142 0.10 3.04 3.76
CA ILE A 142 -1.08 2.97 4.62
C ILE A 142 -0.98 4.08 5.68
N ALA A 143 -1.87 5.06 5.63
CA ALA A 143 -1.75 6.28 6.43
C ALA A 143 -2.90 6.51 7.42
N SER A 144 -4.06 5.89 7.20
CA SER A 144 -5.29 6.18 7.95
C SER A 144 -5.71 5.05 8.88
N LEU A 145 -5.04 3.89 8.81
CA LEU A 145 -5.32 2.77 9.69
C LEU A 145 -4.55 2.88 11.01
N GLY A 146 -5.24 2.63 12.11
CA GLY A 146 -4.61 2.48 13.41
C GLY A 146 -3.78 1.18 13.51
N VAL A 147 -2.81 1.19 14.41
CA VAL A 147 -1.99 0.00 14.73
C VAL A 147 -2.59 -0.71 15.92
N TRP A 148 -3.14 -1.90 15.69
CA TRP A 148 -3.79 -2.74 16.70
C TRP A 148 -3.23 -4.15 16.64
N ILE A 149 -2.93 -4.73 17.78
CA ILE A 149 -2.22 -6.00 17.88
C ILE A 149 -3.06 -7.03 18.62
N ASP A 150 -3.40 -8.12 17.92
CA ASP A 150 -3.93 -9.35 18.49
C ASP A 150 -2.76 -10.28 18.79
N ARG A 151 -2.12 -10.10 19.94
CA ARG A 151 -0.96 -10.90 20.32
C ARG A 151 -1.30 -12.38 20.29
N ASP A 152 -0.50 -13.15 19.56
CA ASP A 152 -0.65 -14.60 19.42
C ASP A 152 -2.00 -15.09 18.87
N GLY A 153 -2.79 -14.22 18.23
CA GLY A 153 -4.10 -14.56 17.66
C GLY A 153 -5.16 -14.91 18.73
N ALA A 154 -5.03 -14.36 19.93
CA ALA A 154 -5.94 -14.66 21.04
C ALA A 154 -7.37 -14.20 20.76
N VAL A 155 -7.51 -13.00 20.19
CA VAL A 155 -8.81 -12.44 19.77
C VAL A 155 -9.41 -13.28 18.65
N ALA A 156 -8.61 -13.59 17.62
CA ALA A 156 -9.05 -14.42 16.50
C ALA A 156 -9.61 -15.77 16.97
N ARG A 157 -8.93 -16.43 17.90
CA ARG A 157 -9.40 -17.70 18.49
C ARG A 157 -10.66 -17.51 19.33
N ALA A 158 -10.70 -16.48 20.18
CA ALA A 158 -11.88 -16.21 21.02
C ALA A 158 -13.13 -15.96 20.20
N TRP A 159 -12.99 -15.30 19.04
CA TRP A 159 -14.10 -14.99 18.14
C TRP A 159 -14.36 -16.07 17.09
N GLY A 160 -13.67 -17.20 17.18
CA GLY A 160 -13.89 -18.36 16.31
C GLY A 160 -13.52 -18.11 14.84
N ALA A 161 -12.55 -17.22 14.57
CA ALA A 161 -12.04 -17.02 13.21
C ALA A 161 -11.33 -18.30 12.73
N ARG A 162 -11.72 -18.79 11.55
CA ARG A 162 -11.15 -20.02 10.95
C ARG A 162 -9.87 -19.75 10.17
N GLY A 163 -9.59 -18.48 9.87
CA GLY A 163 -8.43 -18.04 9.13
C GLY A 163 -8.41 -16.52 9.00
N ILE A 164 -7.42 -15.99 8.29
CA ILE A 164 -7.31 -14.58 7.95
C ILE A 164 -7.23 -14.38 6.43
N PRO A 165 -7.79 -13.26 5.90
CA PRO A 165 -8.51 -12.27 6.65
C PRO A 165 -9.91 -12.75 7.06
N THR A 166 -10.33 -12.36 8.25
CA THR A 166 -11.71 -12.46 8.72
C THR A 166 -12.13 -11.10 9.25
N THR A 167 -13.28 -10.59 8.80
CA THR A 167 -13.78 -9.29 9.24
C THR A 167 -15.13 -9.43 9.93
N LEU A 168 -15.25 -8.86 11.13
CA LEU A 168 -16.49 -8.74 11.86
C LEU A 168 -17.02 -7.32 11.72
N ILE A 169 -18.33 -7.19 11.50
CA ILE A 169 -19.04 -5.92 11.58
C ILE A 169 -19.78 -5.86 12.90
N VAL A 170 -19.42 -4.89 13.75
CA VAL A 170 -20.01 -4.71 15.08
C VAL A 170 -20.72 -3.38 15.12
N ASP A 171 -22.02 -3.39 15.48
CA ASP A 171 -22.86 -2.21 15.51
C ASP A 171 -22.52 -1.29 16.69
N ARG A 172 -23.17 -0.12 16.72
CA ARG A 172 -22.95 0.89 17.77
C ARG A 172 -23.31 0.43 19.18
N SER A 173 -24.12 -0.62 19.31
CA SER A 173 -24.47 -1.25 20.58
C SER A 173 -23.49 -2.38 20.99
N GLY A 174 -22.44 -2.61 20.19
CA GLY A 174 -21.42 -3.62 20.46
C GLY A 174 -21.81 -5.04 20.02
N ARG A 175 -22.82 -5.20 19.14
CA ARG A 175 -23.29 -6.52 18.70
C ARG A 175 -22.76 -6.82 17.30
N GLU A 176 -22.29 -8.05 17.07
CA GLU A 176 -21.89 -8.53 15.75
C GLU A 176 -23.13 -8.62 14.85
N ARG A 177 -23.06 -7.93 13.71
CA ARG A 177 -24.13 -7.88 12.69
C ARG A 177 -23.84 -8.77 11.49
N GLY A 178 -22.59 -9.17 11.33
CA GLY A 178 -22.19 -10.05 10.26
C GLY A 178 -20.70 -10.26 10.22
N ARG A 179 -20.31 -11.27 9.46
CA ARG A 179 -18.93 -11.71 9.31
C ARG A 179 -18.60 -12.00 7.85
N LEU A 180 -17.40 -11.67 7.45
CA LEU A 180 -16.87 -11.98 6.13
C LEU A 180 -15.54 -12.70 6.29
N GLU A 181 -15.40 -13.88 5.65
CA GLU A 181 -14.15 -14.61 5.53
C GLU A 181 -13.57 -14.36 4.14
N GLY A 182 -12.29 -14.02 4.07
CA GLY A 182 -11.58 -13.63 2.85
C GLY A 182 -11.56 -12.13 2.61
N ALA A 183 -10.73 -11.73 1.63
CA ALA A 183 -10.52 -10.33 1.29
C ALA A 183 -11.72 -9.72 0.55
N ALA A 184 -12.02 -8.44 0.81
CA ALA A 184 -13.15 -7.75 0.21
C ALA A 184 -12.81 -6.35 -0.31
N ASP A 185 -13.65 -5.85 -1.22
CA ASP A 185 -13.61 -4.47 -1.69
C ASP A 185 -14.32 -3.54 -0.69
N TRP A 186 -13.57 -3.07 0.27
CA TRP A 186 -14.05 -2.14 1.31
C TRP A 186 -14.23 -0.71 0.82
N ALA A 187 -13.63 -0.34 -0.33
CA ALA A 187 -13.57 1.03 -0.81
C ALA A 187 -14.75 1.41 -1.71
N SER A 188 -15.55 0.46 -2.18
CA SER A 188 -16.68 0.76 -3.07
C SER A 188 -17.81 1.50 -2.36
N ASP A 189 -18.60 2.25 -3.14
CA ASP A 189 -19.80 2.92 -2.63
C ASP A 189 -20.85 1.93 -2.14
N ALA A 190 -20.94 0.77 -2.79
CA ALA A 190 -21.81 -0.33 -2.38
C ALA A 190 -21.44 -0.86 -0.99
N SER A 191 -20.14 -1.03 -0.72
CA SER A 191 -19.64 -1.45 0.59
C SER A 191 -19.96 -0.42 1.67
N LEU A 192 -19.74 0.85 1.39
CA LEU A 192 -20.06 1.92 2.34
C LEU A 192 -21.59 1.99 2.62
N ALA A 193 -22.43 1.89 1.59
CA ALA A 193 -23.89 1.84 1.75
C ALA A 193 -24.33 0.63 2.59
N LYS A 194 -23.74 -0.55 2.33
CA LYS A 194 -24.01 -1.76 3.12
C LYS A 194 -23.64 -1.58 4.59
N LEU A 195 -22.46 -1.02 4.87
CA LEU A 195 -22.02 -0.76 6.25
C LEU A 195 -22.94 0.22 6.97
N ARG A 196 -23.38 1.29 6.30
CA ARG A 196 -24.37 2.25 6.86
C ARG A 196 -25.67 1.55 7.26
N SER A 197 -26.15 0.59 6.47
CA SER A 197 -27.36 -0.18 6.78
C SER A 197 -27.23 -1.09 8.00
N LEU A 198 -26.00 -1.42 8.42
CA LEU A 198 -25.70 -2.27 9.57
C LEU A 198 -25.41 -1.47 10.85
N ALA A 199 -25.37 -0.15 10.76
CA ALA A 199 -25.00 0.73 11.86
C ALA A 199 -26.08 0.91 12.93
N ALA A 200 -27.31 0.46 12.63
CA ALA A 200 -28.48 0.59 13.51
C ALA A 200 -28.55 -0.47 14.60
#